data_e9ee03816096a852ca374f3254206ade
#
_entry.id   e9ee03816096a852ca374f3254206ade
#
_cell.length_a   1.000
_cell.length_b   1.000
_cell.length_c   1.000
_cell.angle_alpha   90.00
_cell.angle_beta   90.00
_cell.angle_gamma   90.00
#
_symmetry.space_group_name_H-M   'P 1'
#
loop_
_entity.id
_entity.type
_entity.pdbx_description
1 polymer ?
#
loop_
_entity_poly.entity_id
_entity_poly.type
_entity_poly.pdbx_seq_one_letter_code
_entity_poly.pdbx_strand_id
1 'polypeptide(L)'
;MVKGNLVSLQKHKSNNMKEIYLAGGCFWGTEHYFKQIQGVVNTEVGFANGETENPTYKEVYTDQTGFAETVHITYDEQVVGLEFLLNMFFKAIDPVSLNKQGHDEGTRYRTGVYYVTEDQLPIINKVFAEQQALLDQPIAVEKLPLRNFYTAEEYHQDYLDKNPDGYCHLPTALFEFAKKVSPTT
;
A
#
# COMPACT_ATOMS: atom_id res chain seq x y z
N MET A 1 -33.98 -29.94 31.12
CA MET A 1 -32.58 -30.00 30.69
C MET A 1 -32.53 -29.80 29.19
N VAL A 2 -32.20 -28.62 28.73
CA VAL A 2 -31.94 -28.37 27.30
C VAL A 2 -30.60 -27.68 27.25
N LYS A 3 -29.58 -28.42 26.78
CA LYS A 3 -28.26 -27.86 26.43
C LYS A 3 -28.40 -27.21 25.07
N GLY A 4 -28.55 -25.89 25.04
CA GLY A 4 -28.52 -25.10 23.83
C GLY A 4 -27.09 -24.90 23.36
N ASN A 5 -26.86 -25.20 22.10
CA ASN A 5 -25.60 -25.09 21.37
C ASN A 5 -25.09 -23.65 21.30
N LEU A 6 -23.98 -23.39 21.97
CA LEU A 6 -23.17 -22.16 21.83
C LEU A 6 -22.00 -22.42 20.86
N VAL A 7 -22.29 -22.79 19.62
CA VAL A 7 -21.26 -23.00 18.59
C VAL A 7 -21.77 -22.42 17.27
N SER A 8 -21.87 -21.11 17.13
CA SER A 8 -22.21 -20.52 15.83
C SER A 8 -21.77 -19.08 15.61
N LEU A 9 -20.97 -18.46 16.48
CA LEU A 9 -20.64 -17.04 16.34
C LEU A 9 -19.16 -16.72 16.04
N GLN A 10 -18.31 -17.73 15.84
CA GLN A 10 -16.88 -17.48 15.59
C GLN A 10 -16.37 -17.72 14.15
N LYS A 11 -17.24 -18.08 13.21
CA LYS A 11 -16.83 -18.46 11.85
C LYS A 11 -16.99 -17.39 10.76
N HIS A 12 -17.46 -16.18 11.08
CA HIS A 12 -17.74 -15.16 10.05
C HIS A 12 -16.77 -13.98 10.01
N LYS A 13 -15.74 -13.91 10.89
CA LYS A 13 -14.83 -12.77 10.94
C LYS A 13 -13.62 -12.83 10.00
N SER A 14 -13.30 -13.97 9.38
CA SER A 14 -12.07 -14.12 8.60
C SER A 14 -12.22 -13.98 7.08
N ASN A 15 -13.44 -13.84 6.55
CA ASN A 15 -13.66 -13.92 5.08
C ASN A 15 -13.70 -12.57 4.36
N ASN A 16 -13.69 -11.44 5.09
CA ASN A 16 -13.82 -10.10 4.51
C ASN A 16 -12.50 -9.33 4.49
N MET A 17 -11.46 -9.87 5.14
CA MET A 17 -10.14 -9.25 5.14
C MET A 17 -9.41 -9.60 3.85
N LYS A 18 -9.01 -8.56 3.14
CA LYS A 18 -8.23 -8.64 1.90
C LYS A 18 -6.92 -7.89 2.09
N GLU A 19 -5.99 -8.11 1.19
CA GLU A 19 -4.68 -7.48 1.26
C GLU A 19 -4.19 -7.05 -0.13
N ILE A 20 -3.39 -5.99 -0.13
CA ILE A 20 -2.70 -5.47 -1.30
C ILE A 20 -1.36 -4.88 -0.85
N TYR A 21 -0.38 -4.89 -1.74
CA TYR A 21 0.95 -4.33 -1.50
C TYR A 21 1.17 -3.14 -2.43
N LEU A 22 1.40 -1.96 -1.86
CA LEU A 22 1.51 -0.71 -2.61
C LEU A 22 2.86 -0.03 -2.35
N ALA A 23 3.61 0.19 -3.42
CA ALA A 23 4.85 0.95 -3.42
C ALA A 23 4.55 2.38 -3.93
N GLY A 24 4.73 3.38 -3.09
CA GLY A 24 4.38 4.77 -3.38
C GLY A 24 5.46 5.77 -3.00
N GLY A 25 6.74 5.43 -3.19
CA GLY A 25 7.86 6.22 -2.71
C GLY A 25 8.22 5.87 -1.27
N CYS A 26 8.72 6.83 -0.49
CA CYS A 26 9.06 6.59 0.91
C CYS A 26 7.88 5.98 1.67
N PHE A 27 8.09 4.80 2.25
CA PHE A 27 7.01 4.06 2.90
C PHE A 27 6.52 4.70 4.22
N TRP A 28 7.27 5.60 4.84
CA TRP A 28 6.79 6.34 6.02
C TRP A 28 5.55 7.18 5.72
N GLY A 29 5.59 7.98 4.66
CA GLY A 29 4.46 8.79 4.24
C GLY A 29 3.33 7.96 3.64
N THR A 30 3.66 6.97 2.84
CA THR A 30 2.68 6.07 2.22
C THR A 30 1.89 5.29 3.27
N GLU A 31 2.56 4.72 4.28
CA GLU A 31 1.88 4.06 5.41
C GLU A 31 0.96 5.03 6.15
N HIS A 32 1.47 6.19 6.53
CA HIS A 32 0.70 7.17 7.29
C HIS A 32 -0.56 7.60 6.54
N TYR A 33 -0.47 7.75 5.23
CA TYR A 33 -1.59 8.09 4.36
C TYR A 33 -2.67 7.00 4.37
N PHE A 34 -2.30 5.75 4.11
CA PHE A 34 -3.27 4.65 4.04
C PHE A 34 -3.90 4.32 5.40
N LYS A 35 -3.17 4.50 6.49
CA LYS A 35 -3.72 4.34 7.86
C LYS A 35 -4.90 5.25 8.16
N GLN A 36 -5.00 6.38 7.48
CA GLN A 36 -6.09 7.33 7.71
C GLN A 36 -7.40 6.88 7.07
N ILE A 37 -7.35 5.96 6.11
CA ILE A 37 -8.52 5.54 5.33
C ILE A 37 -9.39 4.59 6.16
N GLN A 38 -10.67 4.93 6.30
CA GLN A 38 -11.64 4.06 6.96
C GLN A 38 -11.72 2.72 6.22
N GLY A 39 -11.65 1.62 6.95
CA GLY A 39 -11.67 0.26 6.39
C GLY A 39 -10.29 -0.36 6.23
N VAL A 40 -9.21 0.42 6.27
CA VAL A 40 -7.85 -0.11 6.42
C VAL A 40 -7.68 -0.57 7.87
N VAL A 41 -7.41 -1.86 8.05
CA VAL A 41 -7.36 -2.52 9.36
C VAL A 41 -5.95 -2.60 9.89
N ASN A 42 -4.97 -2.85 9.01
CA ASN A 42 -3.56 -2.93 9.37
C ASN A 42 -2.67 -2.48 8.23
N THR A 43 -1.53 -1.92 8.59
CA THR A 43 -0.44 -1.57 7.68
C THR A 43 0.87 -2.10 8.21
N GLU A 44 1.75 -2.52 7.31
CA GLU A 44 3.10 -2.96 7.63
C GLU A 44 4.04 -2.48 6.53
N VAL A 45 5.13 -1.81 6.87
CA VAL A 45 6.11 -1.37 5.89
C VAL A 45 7.22 -2.40 5.71
N GLY A 46 7.67 -2.54 4.48
CA GLY A 46 8.70 -3.51 4.14
C GLY A 46 9.22 -3.33 2.73
N PHE A 47 9.85 -4.37 2.22
CA PHE A 47 10.54 -4.40 0.95
C PHE A 47 9.97 -5.50 0.06
N ALA A 48 9.52 -5.14 -1.15
CA ALA A 48 8.87 -6.06 -2.06
C ALA A 48 9.62 -6.22 -3.39
N ASN A 49 9.46 -7.39 -3.98
CA ASN A 49 9.87 -7.72 -5.35
C ASN A 49 11.35 -7.43 -5.66
N GLY A 50 12.22 -7.77 -4.73
CA GLY A 50 13.67 -7.71 -4.90
C GLY A 50 14.31 -9.07 -5.15
N GLU A 51 15.63 -9.09 -5.23
CA GLU A 51 16.42 -10.23 -5.71
C GLU A 51 17.22 -10.93 -4.58
N THR A 52 17.26 -10.36 -3.37
CA THR A 52 17.97 -10.94 -2.22
C THR A 52 17.00 -11.44 -1.15
N GLU A 53 17.51 -12.14 -0.15
CA GLU A 53 16.71 -12.62 0.98
C GLU A 53 16.97 -11.77 2.23
N ASN A 54 15.90 -11.52 2.99
CA ASN A 54 15.97 -10.83 4.29
C ASN A 54 16.83 -9.55 4.27
N PRO A 55 16.56 -8.59 3.35
CA PRO A 55 17.38 -7.40 3.26
C PRO A 55 17.19 -6.50 4.47
N THR A 56 18.25 -5.82 4.87
CA THR A 56 18.18 -4.71 5.79
C THR A 56 17.82 -3.41 5.03
N TYR A 57 17.33 -2.40 5.74
CA TYR A 57 17.10 -1.07 5.16
C TYR A 57 18.36 -0.50 4.50
N LYS A 58 19.53 -0.68 5.12
CA LYS A 58 20.81 -0.22 4.58
C LYS A 58 21.14 -0.88 3.23
N GLU A 59 20.86 -2.15 3.08
CA GLU A 59 21.08 -2.87 1.82
C GLU A 59 20.12 -2.38 0.74
N VAL A 60 18.84 -2.21 1.06
CA VAL A 60 17.85 -1.66 0.12
C VAL A 60 18.20 -0.23 -0.30
N TYR A 61 18.73 0.57 0.63
CA TYR A 61 19.14 1.96 0.38
C TYR A 61 20.25 2.08 -0.69
N THR A 62 20.99 1.02 -0.97
CA THR A 62 22.01 1.00 -2.03
C THR A 62 21.41 0.95 -3.45
N ASP A 63 20.12 0.66 -3.61
CA ASP A 63 19.44 0.37 -4.87
C ASP A 63 20.01 -0.84 -5.64
N GLN A 64 20.78 -1.71 -4.98
CA GLN A 64 21.40 -2.89 -5.59
C GLN A 64 20.64 -4.19 -5.30
N THR A 65 19.68 -4.17 -4.40
CA THR A 65 18.90 -5.36 -4.02
C THR A 65 17.64 -5.56 -4.88
N GLY A 66 17.24 -4.57 -5.65
CA GLY A 66 16.05 -4.62 -6.49
C GLY A 66 14.71 -4.44 -5.76
N PHE A 67 14.72 -4.26 -4.44
CA PHE A 67 13.49 -4.07 -3.66
C PHE A 67 12.91 -2.66 -3.81
N ALA A 68 11.57 -2.59 -3.77
CA ALA A 68 10.84 -1.34 -3.60
C ALA A 68 10.35 -1.22 -2.15
N GLU A 69 10.45 -0.02 -1.58
CA GLU A 69 9.78 0.32 -0.33
C GLU A 69 8.27 0.21 -0.53
N THR A 70 7.62 -0.61 0.27
CA THR A 70 6.25 -1.05 0.04
C THR A 70 5.47 -1.09 1.34
N VAL A 71 4.19 -0.76 1.25
CA VAL A 71 3.24 -0.91 2.35
C VAL A 71 2.33 -2.10 2.08
N HIS A 72 2.33 -3.06 2.98
CA HIS A 72 1.35 -4.13 3.05
C HIS A 72 0.11 -3.60 3.74
N ILE A 73 -1.02 -3.64 3.06
CA ILE A 73 -2.30 -3.11 3.53
C ILE A 73 -3.28 -4.26 3.68
N THR A 74 -3.80 -4.43 4.89
CA THR A 74 -4.95 -5.30 5.18
C THR A 74 -6.19 -4.44 5.34
N TYR A 75 -7.26 -4.76 4.62
CA TYR A 75 -8.48 -3.97 4.63
C TYR A 75 -9.73 -4.84 4.69
N ASP A 76 -10.81 -4.27 5.25
CA ASP A 76 -12.13 -4.89 5.28
C ASP A 76 -12.88 -4.52 4.00
N GLU A 77 -13.06 -5.48 3.08
CA GLU A 77 -13.73 -5.24 1.80
C GLU A 77 -15.20 -4.85 1.92
N GLN A 78 -15.83 -5.05 3.08
CA GLN A 78 -17.19 -4.57 3.35
C GLN A 78 -17.23 -3.07 3.69
N VAL A 79 -16.11 -2.48 4.04
CA VAL A 79 -15.98 -1.06 4.39
C VAL A 79 -15.32 -0.28 3.27
N VAL A 80 -14.27 -0.82 2.67
CA VAL A 80 -13.49 -0.16 1.61
C VAL A 80 -13.14 -1.15 0.52
N GLY A 81 -13.43 -0.80 -0.74
CA GLY A 81 -13.09 -1.63 -1.89
C GLY A 81 -11.68 -1.38 -2.42
N LEU A 82 -11.13 -2.37 -3.13
CA LEU A 82 -9.82 -2.25 -3.77
C LEU A 82 -9.77 -1.08 -4.76
N GLU A 83 -10.82 -0.89 -5.53
CA GLU A 83 -10.91 0.24 -6.49
C GLU A 83 -10.72 1.59 -5.79
N PHE A 84 -11.37 1.80 -4.65
CA PHE A 84 -11.20 3.01 -3.86
C PHE A 84 -9.77 3.18 -3.37
N LEU A 85 -9.17 2.12 -2.81
CA LEU A 85 -7.78 2.16 -2.33
C LEU A 85 -6.80 2.50 -3.46
N LEU A 86 -7.00 1.94 -4.65
CA LEU A 86 -6.15 2.23 -5.81
C LEU A 86 -6.33 3.68 -6.30
N ASN A 87 -7.54 4.21 -6.31
CA ASN A 87 -7.77 5.62 -6.63
C ASN A 87 -7.10 6.55 -5.61
N MET A 88 -7.14 6.19 -4.32
CA MET A 88 -6.42 6.90 -3.27
C MET A 88 -4.90 6.82 -3.48
N PHE A 89 -4.39 5.66 -3.89
CA PHE A 89 -2.98 5.46 -4.21
C PHE A 89 -2.53 6.39 -5.34
N PHE A 90 -3.25 6.44 -6.46
CA PHE A 90 -2.91 7.32 -7.59
C PHE A 90 -2.98 8.80 -7.23
N LYS A 91 -3.83 9.17 -6.26
CA LYS A 91 -3.90 10.55 -5.76
C LYS A 91 -2.64 10.96 -4.97
N ALA A 92 -1.97 10.01 -4.35
CA ALA A 92 -0.80 10.24 -3.49
C ALA A 92 0.55 10.20 -4.23
N ILE A 93 0.57 9.75 -5.48
CA ILE A 93 1.81 9.58 -6.26
C ILE A 93 1.82 10.45 -7.52
N ASP A 94 3.02 10.62 -8.08
CA ASP A 94 3.19 11.04 -9.46
C ASP A 94 3.29 9.77 -10.34
N PRO A 95 2.23 9.41 -11.09
CA PRO A 95 2.15 8.13 -11.78
C PRO A 95 3.04 8.02 -13.01
N VAL A 96 3.60 9.11 -13.51
CA VAL A 96 4.51 9.12 -14.68
C VAL A 96 5.97 9.24 -14.30
N SER A 97 6.26 9.41 -12.99
CA SER A 97 7.63 9.54 -12.49
C SER A 97 8.27 8.16 -12.30
N LEU A 98 9.36 7.90 -13.00
CA LEU A 98 10.11 6.66 -12.88
C LEU A 98 11.16 6.78 -11.77
N ASN A 99 11.14 5.82 -10.83
CA ASN A 99 12.13 5.69 -9.74
C ASN A 99 12.30 6.97 -8.89
N LYS A 100 11.26 7.79 -8.82
CA LYS A 100 11.31 9.05 -8.07
C LYS A 100 9.92 9.47 -7.61
N GLN A 101 9.81 9.86 -6.35
CA GLN A 101 8.61 10.48 -5.80
C GLN A 101 9.03 11.65 -4.91
N GLY A 102 8.60 12.87 -5.29
CA GLY A 102 9.06 14.09 -4.63
C GLY A 102 10.57 14.26 -4.77
N HIS A 103 11.25 14.38 -3.64
CA HIS A 103 12.71 14.49 -3.58
C HIS A 103 13.43 13.14 -3.45
N ASP A 104 12.68 12.07 -3.23
CA ASP A 104 13.23 10.73 -3.06
C ASP A 104 13.47 10.08 -4.43
N GLU A 105 14.73 9.80 -4.74
CA GLU A 105 15.16 9.24 -6.02
C GLU A 105 15.95 7.94 -5.81
N GLY A 106 15.63 6.92 -6.61
CA GLY A 106 16.23 5.60 -6.59
C GLY A 106 15.21 4.53 -6.91
N THR A 107 15.68 3.35 -7.33
CA THR A 107 14.80 2.21 -7.68
C THR A 107 13.96 1.75 -6.50
N ARG A 108 14.43 1.94 -5.27
CA ARG A 108 13.68 1.65 -4.04
C ARG A 108 12.41 2.50 -3.88
N TYR A 109 12.35 3.65 -4.52
CA TYR A 109 11.20 4.57 -4.47
C TYR A 109 10.28 4.46 -5.69
N ARG A 110 10.51 3.48 -6.56
CA ARG A 110 9.61 3.22 -7.69
C ARG A 110 8.21 2.89 -7.20
N THR A 111 7.23 3.24 -8.01
CA THR A 111 5.82 2.98 -7.70
C THR A 111 5.38 1.63 -8.23
N GLY A 112 4.47 0.99 -7.51
CA GLY A 112 3.96 -0.32 -7.91
C GLY A 112 2.69 -0.73 -7.18
N VAL A 113 1.89 -1.51 -7.86
CA VAL A 113 0.75 -2.26 -7.32
C VAL A 113 1.09 -3.74 -7.46
N TYR A 114 1.29 -4.40 -6.33
CA TYR A 114 1.66 -5.81 -6.29
C TYR A 114 0.48 -6.63 -5.76
N TYR A 115 -0.16 -7.38 -6.66
CA TYR A 115 -1.35 -8.16 -6.32
C TYR A 115 -0.98 -9.53 -5.76
N VAL A 116 -1.86 -10.06 -4.89
CA VAL A 116 -1.67 -11.36 -4.23
C VAL A 116 -2.49 -12.46 -4.86
N THR A 117 -3.61 -12.10 -5.51
CA THR A 117 -4.49 -13.03 -6.21
C THR A 117 -4.89 -12.46 -7.57
N GLU A 118 -5.09 -13.34 -8.56
CA GLU A 118 -5.41 -12.90 -9.93
C GLU A 118 -6.79 -12.26 -10.06
N ASP A 119 -7.70 -12.51 -9.13
CA ASP A 119 -9.03 -11.87 -9.11
C ASP A 119 -8.97 -10.37 -8.82
N GLN A 120 -7.85 -9.88 -8.32
CA GLN A 120 -7.59 -8.43 -8.17
C GLN A 120 -7.30 -7.73 -9.51
N LEU A 121 -6.80 -8.46 -10.51
CA LEU A 121 -6.37 -7.88 -11.80
C LEU A 121 -7.46 -7.12 -12.56
N PRO A 122 -8.71 -7.59 -12.67
CA PRO A 122 -9.75 -6.81 -13.36
C PRO A 122 -9.95 -5.42 -12.78
N ILE A 123 -9.93 -5.28 -11.46
CA ILE A 123 -10.06 -3.98 -10.77
C ILE A 123 -8.81 -3.14 -11.00
N ILE A 124 -7.62 -3.73 -10.84
CA ILE A 124 -6.35 -3.04 -11.08
C ILE A 124 -6.27 -2.53 -12.52
N ASN A 125 -6.60 -3.36 -13.50
CA ASN A 125 -6.58 -3.00 -14.91
C ASN A 125 -7.57 -1.87 -15.23
N LYS A 126 -8.76 -1.89 -14.63
CA LYS A 126 -9.75 -0.83 -14.77
C LYS A 126 -9.20 0.51 -14.29
N VAL A 127 -8.67 0.55 -13.07
CA VAL A 127 -8.12 1.79 -12.47
C VAL A 127 -6.93 2.29 -13.29
N PHE A 128 -6.01 1.43 -13.70
CA PHE A 128 -4.87 1.81 -14.55
C PHE A 128 -5.33 2.42 -15.87
N ALA A 129 -6.34 1.84 -16.53
CA ALA A 129 -6.89 2.37 -17.77
C ALA A 129 -7.54 3.75 -17.58
N GLU A 130 -8.31 3.92 -16.49
CA GLU A 130 -8.94 5.21 -16.15
C GLU A 130 -7.90 6.28 -15.87
N GLN A 131 -6.85 5.94 -15.12
CA GLN A 131 -5.76 6.88 -14.82
C GLN A 131 -4.94 7.20 -16.06
N GLN A 132 -4.64 6.22 -16.91
CA GLN A 132 -3.92 6.46 -18.17
C GLN A 132 -4.68 7.42 -19.08
N ALA A 133 -6.00 7.34 -19.11
CA ALA A 133 -6.84 8.25 -19.93
C ALA A 133 -6.73 9.72 -19.49
N LEU A 134 -6.30 9.99 -18.26
CA LEU A 134 -6.12 11.34 -17.72
C LEU A 134 -4.70 11.91 -17.95
N LEU A 135 -3.79 11.11 -18.49
CA LEU A 135 -2.36 11.43 -18.57
C LEU A 135 -1.87 11.43 -20.02
N ASP A 136 -1.02 12.39 -20.36
CA ASP A 136 -0.37 12.49 -21.67
C ASP A 136 0.86 11.59 -21.80
N GLN A 137 1.38 11.09 -20.68
CA GLN A 137 2.56 10.22 -20.64
C GLN A 137 2.19 8.83 -20.13
N PRO A 138 2.96 7.79 -20.51
CA PRO A 138 2.74 6.45 -20.00
C PRO A 138 2.87 6.38 -18.47
N ILE A 139 2.00 5.61 -17.84
CA ILE A 139 2.11 5.31 -16.41
C ILE A 139 3.40 4.52 -16.17
N ALA A 140 4.20 4.99 -15.20
CA ALA A 140 5.43 4.34 -14.76
C ALA A 140 5.19 3.36 -13.58
N VAL A 141 3.97 3.28 -13.06
CA VAL A 141 3.60 2.40 -11.95
C VAL A 141 3.69 0.94 -12.39
N GLU A 142 4.45 0.12 -11.66
CA GLU A 142 4.49 -1.32 -11.88
C GLU A 142 3.14 -1.96 -11.54
N LYS A 143 2.75 -2.97 -12.31
CA LYS A 143 1.58 -3.81 -12.09
C LYS A 143 2.03 -5.24 -12.20
N LEU A 144 2.38 -5.86 -11.08
CA LEU A 144 3.05 -7.16 -11.01
C LEU A 144 2.46 -8.02 -9.89
N PRO A 145 2.58 -9.35 -9.98
CA PRO A 145 2.33 -10.18 -8.82
C PRO A 145 3.35 -9.90 -7.71
N LEU A 146 2.92 -10.03 -6.47
CA LEU A 146 3.84 -10.04 -5.35
C LEU A 146 4.69 -11.32 -5.42
N ARG A 147 6.02 -11.16 -5.55
CA ARG A 147 6.98 -12.28 -5.57
C ARG A 147 7.53 -12.57 -4.18
N ASN A 148 7.87 -11.52 -3.45
CA ASN A 148 8.38 -11.60 -2.09
C ASN A 148 8.11 -10.29 -1.34
N PHE A 149 8.06 -10.40 -0.03
CA PHE A 149 7.95 -9.24 0.88
C PHE A 149 8.69 -9.57 2.18
N TYR A 150 9.52 -8.64 2.62
CA TYR A 150 10.25 -8.72 3.88
C TYR A 150 9.91 -7.50 4.73
N THR A 151 9.40 -7.73 5.92
CA THR A 151 9.07 -6.67 6.88
C THR A 151 10.32 -5.86 7.22
N ALA A 152 10.21 -4.53 7.13
CA ALA A 152 11.28 -3.63 7.55
C ALA A 152 11.44 -3.63 9.08
N GLU A 153 12.59 -3.13 9.53
CA GLU A 153 12.93 -3.06 10.95
C GLU A 153 11.83 -2.30 11.74
N GLU A 154 11.65 -2.66 13.00
CA GLU A 154 10.56 -2.14 13.85
C GLU A 154 10.53 -0.60 13.93
N TYR A 155 11.69 0.07 13.89
CA TYR A 155 11.74 1.54 13.96
C TYR A 155 11.11 2.23 12.73
N HIS A 156 10.90 1.52 11.62
CA HIS A 156 10.20 2.03 10.45
C HIS A 156 8.68 1.88 10.54
N GLN A 157 8.20 0.94 11.37
CA GLN A 157 6.76 0.73 11.51
C GLN A 157 6.12 1.91 12.25
N ASP A 158 5.02 2.42 11.71
CA ASP A 158 4.30 3.56 12.28
C ASP A 158 5.20 4.79 12.51
N TYR A 159 6.18 5.00 11.61
CA TYR A 159 7.25 5.97 11.81
C TYR A 159 6.73 7.38 12.07
N LEU A 160 5.75 7.87 11.30
CA LEU A 160 5.23 9.23 11.48
C LEU A 160 4.30 9.37 12.70
N ASP A 161 3.73 8.28 13.22
CA ASP A 161 3.04 8.30 14.50
C ASP A 161 4.03 8.42 15.66
N LYS A 162 5.17 7.73 15.57
CA LYS A 162 6.27 7.80 16.55
C LYS A 162 7.09 9.10 16.43
N ASN A 163 7.17 9.64 15.23
CA ASN A 163 7.96 10.84 14.90
C ASN A 163 7.09 11.82 14.09
N PRO A 164 6.17 12.58 14.74
CA PRO A 164 5.22 13.45 14.01
C PRO A 164 5.90 14.54 13.18
N ASP A 165 7.11 14.96 13.56
CA ASP A 165 7.92 15.95 12.83
C ASP A 165 8.94 15.29 11.89
N GLY A 166 8.85 13.98 11.69
CA GLY A 166 9.73 13.22 10.83
C GLY A 166 9.55 13.57 9.35
N TYR A 167 10.55 13.18 8.55
CA TYR A 167 10.50 13.40 7.10
C TYR A 167 9.30 12.73 6.46
N CYS A 168 8.60 13.48 5.60
CA CYS A 168 7.52 12.98 4.79
C CYS A 168 7.53 13.63 3.41
N HIS A 169 7.42 12.81 2.35
CA HIS A 169 7.34 13.29 0.97
C HIS A 169 5.93 13.74 0.56
N LEU A 170 4.91 13.41 1.38
CA LEU A 170 3.52 13.77 1.11
C LEU A 170 3.11 15.01 1.91
N PRO A 171 2.28 15.89 1.32
CA PRO A 171 1.74 17.03 2.06
C PRO A 171 0.71 16.59 3.10
N THR A 172 0.67 17.28 4.23
CA THR A 172 -0.28 16.98 5.32
C THR A 172 -1.75 17.07 4.90
N ALA A 173 -2.05 17.88 3.90
CA ALA A 173 -3.40 17.98 3.34
C ALA A 173 -3.94 16.64 2.79
N LEU A 174 -3.07 15.76 2.30
CA LEU A 174 -3.46 14.42 1.85
C LEU A 174 -3.91 13.54 3.02
N PHE A 175 -3.23 13.63 4.16
CA PHE A 175 -3.61 12.88 5.35
C PHE A 175 -4.98 13.31 5.87
N GLU A 176 -5.24 14.60 5.90
CA GLU A 176 -6.54 15.15 6.29
C GLU A 176 -7.65 14.76 5.31
N PHE A 177 -7.33 14.76 4.02
CA PHE A 177 -8.25 14.26 2.99
C PHE A 177 -8.59 12.79 3.21
N ALA A 178 -7.56 11.94 3.38
CA ALA A 178 -7.74 10.50 3.58
C ALA A 178 -8.59 10.17 4.81
N LYS A 179 -8.47 10.96 5.88
CA LYS A 179 -9.27 10.84 7.10
C LYS A 179 -10.76 11.13 6.89
N LYS A 180 -11.07 12.08 6.03
CA LYS A 180 -12.41 12.64 5.86
C LYS A 180 -13.20 12.00 4.73
N VAL A 181 -12.52 11.41 3.75
CA VAL A 181 -13.19 10.81 2.61
C VAL A 181 -13.95 9.55 3.03
N SER A 182 -15.17 9.42 2.54
CA SER A 182 -15.97 8.21 2.77
C SER A 182 -15.60 7.15 1.75
N PRO A 183 -15.15 5.96 2.19
CA PRO A 183 -14.85 4.88 1.26
C PRO A 183 -16.09 4.40 0.51
N THR A 184 -15.86 3.86 -0.67
CA THR A 184 -16.84 3.10 -1.44
C THR A 184 -16.39 1.65 -1.55
N THR A 185 -17.34 0.73 -1.54
CA THR A 185 -17.13 -0.71 -1.69
C THR A 185 -17.44 -1.18 -3.10
#